data_314de8bc22b18f0c7fb2c8a9d8bd3098
#
_entry.id   314de8bc22b18f0c7fb2c8a9d8bd3098
#
_cell.length_a   1.000
_cell.length_b   1.000
_cell.length_c   1.000
_cell.angle_alpha   90.00
_cell.angle_beta   90.00
_cell.angle_gamma   90.00
#
_symmetry.space_group_name_H-M   'P 1'
#
loop_
_entity.id
_entity.type
_entity.pdbx_description
1 polymer ?
#
loop_
_entity_poly.entity_id
_entity_poly.type
_entity_poly.pdbx_seq_one_letter_code
_entity_poly.pdbx_strand_id
1 'polypeptide(L)'
;GCNRAQKRTLGKESYSVDDDIKHLDSIVITPRQKRTTAAFLVAFVLLVVYGILTKQGTSYALIVMIALAVVVTLFSWTDIDTAVSCVTKGVASQANMFLIFITIDVLLNLVTLGGGFDAISNLLGGLAKGGGATGVMLAASIVGGFGIEAAAVAEIKIIAEMFGGLAAEVGLPMGCFAVSILAATRLTGSMYPTTNFAGQLGTAQCENTKEALQACWVSVAFAWVFVAAYSLIGPVI
;
A
#
# COMPACT_ATOMS: atom_id res chain seq x y z
N GLY A 1 -16.51 -3.05 -13.88
CA GLY A 1 -15.17 -3.45 -14.30
C GLY A 1 -15.15 -4.92 -14.67
N CYS A 2 -15.27 -5.85 -13.72
CA CYS A 2 -15.11 -7.30 -13.92
C CYS A 2 -15.97 -7.89 -15.03
N ASN A 3 -17.28 -7.60 -15.09
CA ASN A 3 -18.18 -8.09 -16.15
C ASN A 3 -17.80 -7.60 -17.57
N ARG A 4 -17.17 -6.43 -17.67
CA ARG A 4 -16.66 -5.91 -18.95
C ARG A 4 -15.35 -6.58 -19.36
N ALA A 5 -14.47 -6.82 -18.41
CA ALA A 5 -13.22 -7.55 -18.62
C ALA A 5 -13.55 -9.00 -19.05
N GLN A 6 -14.44 -9.69 -18.34
CA GLN A 6 -14.87 -11.03 -18.64
C GLN A 6 -15.45 -11.16 -20.06
N LYS A 7 -16.30 -10.21 -20.52
CA LYS A 7 -16.83 -10.21 -21.88
C LYS A 7 -15.76 -9.98 -22.96
N ARG A 8 -14.66 -9.29 -22.65
CA ARG A 8 -13.56 -9.04 -23.60
C ARG A 8 -12.58 -10.21 -23.69
N THR A 9 -12.49 -11.01 -22.64
CA THR A 9 -11.60 -12.17 -22.56
C THR A 9 -12.27 -13.48 -22.97
N LEU A 10 -13.60 -13.50 -23.08
CA LEU A 10 -14.35 -14.65 -23.59
C LEU A 10 -13.89 -14.99 -25.01
N GLY A 11 -13.27 -16.18 -25.17
CA GLY A 11 -12.76 -16.68 -26.46
C GLY A 11 -11.30 -16.36 -26.77
N LYS A 12 -10.57 -15.69 -25.86
CA LYS A 12 -9.11 -15.63 -25.90
C LYS A 12 -8.56 -16.69 -24.96
N GLU A 13 -7.44 -17.33 -25.34
CA GLU A 13 -6.69 -18.18 -24.43
C GLU A 13 -6.27 -17.30 -23.23
N SER A 14 -7.07 -17.33 -22.19
CA SER A 14 -6.80 -16.68 -20.94
C SER A 14 -6.35 -17.76 -19.97
N TYR A 15 -5.44 -17.37 -19.09
CA TYR A 15 -4.99 -18.08 -17.93
C TYR A 15 -5.93 -19.23 -17.52
N SER A 16 -5.43 -20.46 -17.64
CA SER A 16 -6.15 -21.67 -17.24
C SER A 16 -5.96 -21.86 -15.73
N VAL A 17 -6.91 -21.37 -14.96
CA VAL A 17 -6.99 -21.63 -13.50
C VAL A 17 -7.09 -23.12 -13.21
N ASP A 18 -7.53 -23.93 -14.18
CA ASP A 18 -7.77 -25.37 -14.01
C ASP A 18 -6.50 -26.18 -13.70
N ASP A 19 -5.34 -25.82 -14.26
CA ASP A 19 -4.11 -26.58 -14.00
C ASP A 19 -3.53 -26.28 -12.61
N ASP A 20 -3.64 -25.04 -12.14
CA ASP A 20 -3.20 -24.67 -10.79
C ASP A 20 -4.16 -25.16 -9.71
N ILE A 21 -5.47 -25.17 -9.99
CA ILE A 21 -6.46 -25.76 -9.07
C ILE A 21 -6.26 -27.28 -8.95
N LYS A 22 -5.99 -27.98 -10.04
CA LYS A 22 -5.64 -29.41 -10.01
C LYS A 22 -4.38 -29.69 -9.20
N HIS A 23 -3.41 -28.78 -9.27
CA HIS A 23 -2.20 -28.89 -8.45
C HIS A 23 -2.50 -28.66 -6.97
N LEU A 24 -3.40 -27.72 -6.63
CA LEU A 24 -3.85 -27.48 -5.26
C LEU A 24 -4.63 -28.66 -4.68
N ASP A 25 -5.49 -29.31 -5.47
CA ASP A 25 -6.23 -30.51 -5.07
C ASP A 25 -5.33 -31.72 -4.79
N SER A 26 -4.12 -31.73 -5.38
CA SER A 26 -3.13 -32.77 -5.13
C SER A 26 -2.33 -32.59 -3.83
N ILE A 27 -2.42 -31.42 -3.18
CA ILE A 27 -1.70 -31.10 -1.96
C ILE A 27 -2.37 -31.77 -0.76
N VAL A 28 -1.78 -32.85 -0.28
CA VAL A 28 -2.20 -33.52 0.95
C VAL A 28 -1.73 -32.70 2.16
N ILE A 29 -2.66 -31.98 2.77
CA ILE A 29 -2.36 -31.20 3.99
C ILE A 29 -2.20 -32.16 5.17
N THR A 30 -1.01 -32.20 5.74
CA THR A 30 -0.70 -33.04 6.89
C THR A 30 -1.39 -32.51 8.17
N PRO A 31 -1.70 -33.39 9.16
CA PRO A 31 -2.26 -32.93 10.45
C PRO A 31 -1.37 -31.93 11.18
N ARG A 32 -0.05 -32.01 10.96
CA ARG A 32 0.95 -31.06 11.50
C ARG A 32 0.76 -29.67 10.89
N GLN A 33 0.62 -29.56 9.57
CA GLN A 33 0.35 -28.30 8.89
C GLN A 33 -0.96 -27.67 9.34
N LYS A 34 -2.03 -28.46 9.49
CA LYS A 34 -3.32 -27.97 10.01
C LYS A 34 -3.19 -27.36 11.39
N ARG A 35 -2.47 -28.04 12.31
CA ARG A 35 -2.23 -27.51 13.68
C ARG A 35 -1.37 -26.26 13.67
N THR A 36 -0.31 -26.23 12.87
CA THR A 36 0.54 -25.04 12.74
C THR A 36 -0.23 -23.84 12.19
N THR A 37 -1.06 -24.05 11.15
CA THR A 37 -1.91 -23.00 10.59
C THR A 37 -2.95 -22.51 11.61
N ALA A 38 -3.58 -23.42 12.33
CA ALA A 38 -4.53 -23.05 13.37
C ALA A 38 -3.86 -22.24 14.50
N ALA A 39 -2.69 -22.68 14.98
CA ALA A 39 -1.91 -21.95 15.99
C ALA A 39 -1.49 -20.57 15.50
N PHE A 40 -1.04 -20.47 14.25
CA PHE A 40 -0.71 -19.18 13.61
C PHE A 40 -1.90 -18.24 13.59
N LEU A 41 -3.07 -18.70 13.12
CA LEU A 41 -4.28 -17.87 13.02
C LEU A 41 -4.77 -17.41 14.41
N VAL A 42 -4.78 -18.30 15.39
CA VAL A 42 -5.16 -17.95 16.76
C VAL A 42 -4.19 -16.94 17.35
N ALA A 43 -2.89 -17.18 17.25
CA ALA A 43 -1.88 -16.25 17.75
C ALA A 43 -1.96 -14.89 17.05
N PHE A 44 -2.16 -14.87 15.73
CA PHE A 44 -2.32 -13.65 14.96
C PHE A 44 -3.51 -12.83 15.45
N VAL A 45 -4.68 -13.45 15.58
CA VAL A 45 -5.89 -12.76 16.05
C VAL A 45 -5.69 -12.22 17.46
N LEU A 46 -5.12 -13.01 18.38
CA LEU A 46 -4.87 -12.58 19.75
C LEU A 46 -3.91 -11.39 19.83
N LEU A 47 -2.81 -11.43 19.07
CA LEU A 47 -1.83 -10.34 19.02
C LEU A 47 -2.43 -9.08 18.41
N VAL A 48 -3.23 -9.20 17.34
CA VAL A 48 -3.89 -8.04 16.73
C VAL A 48 -4.91 -7.42 17.69
N VAL A 49 -5.75 -8.24 18.32
CA VAL A 49 -6.72 -7.76 19.33
C VAL A 49 -6.00 -7.08 20.49
N TYR A 50 -4.93 -7.68 21.00
CA TYR A 50 -4.11 -7.06 22.04
C TYR A 50 -3.54 -5.71 21.59
N GLY A 51 -2.99 -5.64 20.38
CA GLY A 51 -2.44 -4.39 19.80
C GLY A 51 -3.48 -3.27 19.71
N ILE A 52 -4.72 -3.61 19.29
CA ILE A 52 -5.83 -2.66 19.20
C ILE A 52 -6.25 -2.18 20.61
N LEU A 53 -6.45 -3.10 21.55
CA LEU A 53 -6.89 -2.78 22.90
C LEU A 53 -5.86 -1.92 23.66
N THR A 54 -4.57 -2.17 23.44
CA THR A 54 -3.47 -1.43 24.09
C THR A 54 -3.02 -0.22 23.29
N LYS A 55 -3.68 0.09 22.16
CA LYS A 55 -3.35 1.23 21.25
C LYS A 55 -1.88 1.25 20.85
N GLN A 56 -1.33 0.09 20.51
CA GLN A 56 0.06 -0.04 20.11
C GLN A 56 0.32 0.66 18.76
N GLY A 57 1.50 1.25 18.63
CA GLY A 57 1.93 1.89 17.38
C GLY A 57 2.44 0.90 16.33
N THR A 58 2.88 1.41 15.19
CA THR A 58 3.38 0.63 14.05
C THR A 58 4.54 -0.29 14.39
N SER A 59 5.40 0.09 15.34
CA SER A 59 6.54 -0.73 15.81
C SER A 59 6.10 -2.05 16.44
N TYR A 60 4.85 -2.13 16.94
CA TYR A 60 4.29 -3.36 17.48
C TYR A 60 4.16 -4.46 16.41
N ALA A 61 3.99 -4.09 15.14
CA ALA A 61 3.94 -5.06 14.05
C ALA A 61 5.20 -5.93 13.97
N LEU A 62 6.38 -5.38 14.27
CA LEU A 62 7.63 -6.15 14.33
C LEU A 62 7.58 -7.23 15.42
N ILE A 63 7.05 -6.89 16.59
CA ILE A 63 6.88 -7.83 17.71
C ILE A 63 5.91 -8.95 17.30
N VAL A 64 4.80 -8.58 16.64
CA VAL A 64 3.82 -9.56 16.13
C VAL A 64 4.48 -10.52 15.15
N MET A 65 5.26 -10.01 14.19
CA MET A 65 5.92 -10.85 13.18
C MET A 65 6.92 -11.83 13.84
N ILE A 66 7.73 -11.36 14.78
CA ILE A 66 8.69 -12.21 15.51
C ILE A 66 7.95 -13.27 16.33
N ALA A 67 6.92 -12.87 17.07
CA ALA A 67 6.11 -13.78 17.87
C ALA A 67 5.45 -14.87 17.01
N LEU A 68 4.89 -14.49 15.85
CA LEU A 68 4.31 -15.46 14.91
C LEU A 68 5.35 -16.40 14.33
N ALA A 69 6.55 -15.93 14.00
CA ALA A 69 7.64 -16.79 13.53
C ALA A 69 8.01 -17.82 14.60
N VAL A 70 8.09 -17.42 15.87
CA VAL A 70 8.34 -18.35 17.00
C VAL A 70 7.21 -19.35 17.13
N VAL A 71 5.94 -18.92 17.11
CA VAL A 71 4.78 -19.82 17.17
C VAL A 71 4.82 -20.84 16.04
N VAL A 72 5.04 -20.39 14.80
CA VAL A 72 5.12 -21.32 13.65
C VAL A 72 6.26 -22.31 13.83
N THR A 73 7.44 -21.88 14.24
CA THR A 73 8.61 -22.76 14.46
C THR A 73 8.31 -23.82 15.52
N LEU A 74 7.72 -23.44 16.64
CA LEU A 74 7.37 -24.36 17.72
C LEU A 74 6.31 -25.38 17.30
N PHE A 75 5.21 -24.97 16.68
CA PHE A 75 4.12 -25.85 16.28
C PHE A 75 4.44 -26.71 15.06
N SER A 76 5.34 -26.23 14.19
CA SER A 76 5.84 -27.01 13.05
C SER A 76 6.97 -27.96 13.43
N TRP A 77 7.49 -27.92 14.66
CA TRP A 77 8.65 -28.71 15.08
C TRP A 77 9.82 -28.59 14.07
N THR A 78 9.99 -27.40 13.54
CA THR A 78 11.06 -27.11 12.59
C THR A 78 12.34 -26.89 13.41
N ASP A 79 13.45 -27.44 12.93
CA ASP A 79 14.76 -27.20 13.55
C ASP A 79 15.14 -25.73 13.44
N ILE A 80 15.95 -25.27 14.38
CA ILE A 80 16.35 -23.86 14.51
C ILE A 80 17.09 -23.40 13.26
N ASP A 81 17.96 -24.23 12.70
CA ASP A 81 18.74 -23.88 11.50
C ASP A 81 17.84 -23.60 10.29
N THR A 82 16.83 -24.44 10.09
CA THR A 82 15.82 -24.22 9.04
C THR A 82 15.03 -22.95 9.31
N ALA A 83 14.58 -22.69 10.55
CA ALA A 83 13.85 -21.48 10.90
C ALA A 83 14.69 -20.21 10.65
N VAL A 84 15.95 -20.20 11.08
CA VAL A 84 16.90 -19.11 10.83
C VAL A 84 17.13 -18.90 9.33
N SER A 85 17.29 -19.99 8.57
CA SER A 85 17.44 -19.91 7.12
C SER A 85 16.22 -19.28 6.45
N CYS A 86 14.99 -19.62 6.88
CA CYS A 86 13.76 -19.01 6.38
C CYS A 86 13.69 -17.51 6.69
N VAL A 87 14.03 -17.11 7.91
CA VAL A 87 14.09 -15.69 8.31
C VAL A 87 15.12 -14.94 7.46
N THR A 88 16.32 -15.49 7.31
CA THR A 88 17.40 -14.88 6.53
C THR A 88 16.99 -14.71 5.06
N LYS A 89 16.35 -15.73 4.45
CA LYS A 89 15.83 -15.63 3.08
C LYS A 89 14.72 -14.58 2.98
N GLY A 90 13.85 -14.51 3.97
CA GLY A 90 12.80 -13.49 4.05
C GLY A 90 13.37 -12.07 4.11
N VAL A 91 14.38 -11.84 4.96
CA VAL A 91 15.08 -10.54 5.05
C VAL A 91 15.79 -10.23 3.73
N ALA A 92 16.50 -11.20 3.16
CA ALA A 92 17.18 -11.01 1.88
C ALA A 92 16.21 -10.64 0.74
N SER A 93 15.02 -11.23 0.71
CA SER A 93 13.99 -10.89 -0.28
C SER A 93 13.48 -9.45 -0.18
N GLN A 94 13.58 -8.84 1.01
CA GLN A 94 13.17 -7.46 1.27
C GLN A 94 14.32 -6.44 1.19
N ALA A 95 15.55 -6.90 0.98
CA ALA A 95 16.73 -6.03 0.97
C ALA A 95 16.62 -4.89 -0.06
N ASN A 96 16.05 -5.16 -1.24
CA ASN A 96 15.83 -4.17 -2.27
C ASN A 96 14.86 -3.07 -1.80
N MET A 97 13.78 -3.44 -1.14
CA MET A 97 12.81 -2.50 -0.60
C MET A 97 13.43 -1.65 0.51
N PHE A 98 14.23 -2.25 1.39
CA PHE A 98 14.96 -1.54 2.44
C PHE A 98 15.95 -0.51 1.87
N LEU A 99 16.71 -0.87 0.84
CA LEU A 99 17.61 0.05 0.14
C LEU A 99 16.85 1.21 -0.51
N ILE A 100 15.69 0.94 -1.12
CA ILE A 100 14.83 1.98 -1.68
C ILE A 100 14.40 2.97 -0.59
N PHE A 101 13.98 2.51 0.58
CA PHE A 101 13.60 3.39 1.69
C PHE A 101 14.75 4.28 2.16
N ILE A 102 15.96 3.71 2.31
CA ILE A 102 17.14 4.50 2.68
C ILE A 102 17.43 5.55 1.61
N THR A 103 17.41 5.16 0.33
CA THR A 103 17.70 6.07 -0.78
C THR A 103 16.68 7.21 -0.84
N ILE A 104 15.39 6.91 -0.64
CA ILE A 104 14.33 7.91 -0.61
C ILE A 104 14.53 8.86 0.58
N ASP A 105 14.88 8.36 1.76
CA ASP A 105 15.10 9.22 2.93
C ASP A 105 16.28 10.18 2.71
N VAL A 106 17.39 9.68 2.15
CA VAL A 106 18.53 10.52 1.76
C VAL A 106 18.12 11.56 0.71
N LEU A 107 17.37 11.17 -0.32
CA LEU A 107 16.87 12.06 -1.36
C LEU A 107 15.99 13.16 -0.77
N LEU A 108 15.05 12.82 0.11
CA LEU A 108 14.17 13.78 0.78
C LEU A 108 14.96 14.79 1.61
N ASN A 109 15.96 14.33 2.35
CA ASN A 109 16.83 15.22 3.11
C ASN A 109 17.60 16.17 2.20
N LEU A 110 18.13 15.70 1.07
CA LEU A 110 18.81 16.55 0.08
C LEU A 110 17.86 17.58 -0.54
N VAL A 111 16.63 17.18 -0.90
CA VAL A 111 15.61 18.09 -1.44
C VAL A 111 15.23 19.15 -0.41
N THR A 112 15.07 18.77 0.87
CA THR A 112 14.80 19.71 1.97
C THR A 112 15.94 20.71 2.14
N LEU A 113 17.18 20.23 2.21
CA LEU A 113 18.37 21.09 2.35
C LEU A 113 18.56 22.01 1.13
N GLY A 114 18.18 21.55 -0.05
CA GLY A 114 18.22 22.36 -1.29
C GLY A 114 17.07 23.35 -1.44
N GLY A 115 16.13 23.41 -0.47
CA GLY A 115 14.96 24.30 -0.53
C GLY A 115 13.94 23.86 -1.61
N GLY A 116 14.01 22.61 -2.07
CA GLY A 116 13.12 22.12 -3.12
C GLY A 116 11.65 22.10 -2.70
N PHE A 117 11.36 21.75 -1.46
CA PHE A 117 9.99 21.77 -0.94
C PHE A 117 9.46 23.19 -0.77
N ASP A 118 10.31 24.13 -0.37
CA ASP A 118 9.93 25.54 -0.28
C ASP A 118 9.63 26.11 -1.67
N ALA A 119 10.40 25.76 -2.68
CA ALA A 119 10.15 26.17 -4.05
C ALA A 119 8.80 25.62 -4.59
N ILE A 120 8.49 24.35 -4.33
CA ILE A 120 7.20 23.76 -4.69
C ILE A 120 6.06 24.40 -3.88
N SER A 121 6.24 24.59 -2.59
CA SER A 121 5.27 25.28 -1.72
C SER A 121 4.97 26.69 -2.22
N ASN A 122 5.99 27.44 -2.62
CA ASN A 122 5.82 28.78 -3.20
C ASN A 122 5.09 28.75 -4.56
N LEU A 123 5.41 27.77 -5.43
CA LEU A 123 4.74 27.59 -6.72
C LEU A 123 3.25 27.24 -6.54
N LEU A 124 2.95 26.33 -5.61
CA LEU A 124 1.59 25.86 -5.32
C LEU A 124 0.83 26.79 -4.37
N GLY A 125 1.54 27.64 -3.63
CA GLY A 125 0.95 28.62 -2.73
C GLY A 125 0.00 29.59 -3.41
N GLY A 126 0.22 29.88 -4.71
CA GLY A 126 -0.73 30.64 -5.52
C GLY A 126 -2.06 29.90 -5.74
N LEU A 127 -2.00 28.60 -5.97
CA LEU A 127 -3.17 27.71 -6.12
C LEU A 127 -3.87 27.50 -4.76
N ALA A 128 -3.10 27.33 -3.69
CA ALA A 128 -3.64 27.16 -2.35
C ALA A 128 -4.30 28.42 -1.81
N LYS A 129 -3.69 29.60 -2.01
CA LYS A 129 -4.26 30.90 -1.60
C LYS A 129 -5.56 31.22 -2.33
N GLY A 130 -5.69 30.81 -3.60
CA GLY A 130 -6.93 30.98 -4.36
C GLY A 130 -8.03 29.98 -4.01
N GLY A 131 -7.66 28.77 -3.61
CA GLY A 131 -8.58 27.64 -3.34
C GLY A 131 -8.76 27.31 -1.86
N GLY A 132 -7.99 27.92 -0.96
CA GLY A 132 -8.02 27.63 0.47
C GLY A 132 -7.75 26.13 0.77
N ALA A 133 -8.38 25.61 1.79
CA ALA A 133 -8.22 24.22 2.22
C ALA A 133 -8.55 23.19 1.11
N THR A 134 -9.60 23.45 0.33
CA THR A 134 -9.97 22.62 -0.84
C THR A 134 -8.87 22.60 -1.90
N GLY A 135 -8.26 23.75 -2.19
CA GLY A 135 -7.18 23.86 -3.15
C GLY A 135 -5.94 23.05 -2.72
N VAL A 136 -5.57 23.12 -1.45
CA VAL A 136 -4.48 22.31 -0.89
C VAL A 136 -4.77 20.82 -0.98
N MET A 137 -5.98 20.39 -0.61
CA MET A 137 -6.38 18.99 -0.67
C MET A 137 -6.37 18.45 -2.09
N LEU A 138 -6.91 19.17 -3.06
CA LEU A 138 -6.90 18.77 -4.47
C LEU A 138 -5.48 18.72 -5.04
N ALA A 139 -4.66 19.74 -4.78
CA ALA A 139 -3.28 19.75 -5.24
C ALA A 139 -2.47 18.58 -4.67
N ALA A 140 -2.54 18.34 -3.36
CA ALA A 140 -1.88 17.22 -2.71
C ALA A 140 -2.38 15.87 -3.26
N SER A 141 -3.69 15.74 -3.51
CA SER A 141 -4.28 14.52 -4.06
C SER A 141 -3.84 14.26 -5.50
N ILE A 142 -3.74 15.29 -6.33
CA ILE A 142 -3.27 15.17 -7.72
C ILE A 142 -1.79 14.76 -7.74
N VAL A 143 -0.96 15.42 -6.93
CA VAL A 143 0.47 15.07 -6.83
C VAL A 143 0.64 13.64 -6.31
N GLY A 144 -0.11 13.24 -5.29
CA GLY A 144 -0.06 11.89 -4.75
C GLY A 144 -0.56 10.82 -5.71
N GLY A 145 -1.62 11.11 -6.47
CA GLY A 145 -2.20 10.14 -7.40
C GLY A 145 -1.45 9.99 -8.72
N PHE A 146 -0.78 11.02 -9.19
CA PHE A 146 -0.14 11.04 -10.52
C PHE A 146 1.37 11.26 -10.49
N GLY A 147 1.89 11.91 -9.46
CA GLY A 147 3.25 12.45 -9.48
C GLY A 147 4.31 11.55 -8.87
N ILE A 148 3.93 10.69 -7.95
CA ILE A 148 4.90 9.95 -7.13
C ILE A 148 4.53 8.48 -7.09
N GLU A 149 5.36 7.64 -7.68
CA GLU A 149 5.32 6.20 -7.45
C GLU A 149 6.45 5.81 -6.49
N ALA A 150 6.11 5.64 -5.23
CA ALA A 150 7.02 5.18 -4.22
C ALA A 150 6.34 4.13 -3.32
N ALA A 151 7.13 3.51 -2.44
CA ALA A 151 6.53 2.70 -1.39
C ALA A 151 5.59 3.58 -0.55
N ALA A 152 4.43 3.03 -0.18
CA ALA A 152 3.32 3.73 0.45
C ALA A 152 3.70 4.75 1.54
N VAL A 153 4.63 4.37 2.42
CA VAL A 153 5.06 5.22 3.53
C VAL A 153 5.90 6.39 3.05
N ALA A 154 6.79 6.17 2.09
CA ALA A 154 7.63 7.21 1.51
C ALA A 154 6.79 8.25 0.75
N GLU A 155 5.82 7.80 -0.03
CA GLU A 155 4.89 8.64 -0.77
C GLU A 155 4.09 9.57 0.16
N ILE A 156 3.51 9.02 1.23
CA ILE A 156 2.77 9.80 2.22
C ILE A 156 3.70 10.81 2.92
N LYS A 157 4.94 10.41 3.26
CA LYS A 157 5.92 11.30 3.89
C LYS A 157 6.27 12.46 2.96
N ILE A 158 6.54 12.21 1.69
CA ILE A 158 6.85 13.23 0.68
C ILE A 158 5.70 14.23 0.58
N ILE A 159 4.47 13.76 0.42
CA ILE A 159 3.30 14.64 0.29
C ILE A 159 3.06 15.43 1.57
N ALA A 160 3.23 14.80 2.74
CA ALA A 160 3.09 15.48 4.02
C ALA A 160 4.13 16.58 4.21
N GLU A 161 5.36 16.39 3.77
CA GLU A 161 6.40 17.42 3.81
C GLU A 161 6.15 18.54 2.79
N MET A 162 5.68 18.20 1.59
CA MET A 162 5.37 19.20 0.56
C MET A 162 4.18 20.09 0.90
N PHE A 163 3.13 19.52 1.45
CA PHE A 163 1.84 20.22 1.62
C PHE A 163 1.45 20.42 3.08
N GLY A 164 2.13 19.80 4.05
CA GLY A 164 1.75 19.87 5.46
C GLY A 164 1.80 21.30 6.03
N GLY A 165 2.80 22.08 5.62
CA GLY A 165 2.90 23.50 6.00
C GLY A 165 1.73 24.32 5.45
N LEU A 166 1.40 24.13 4.17
CA LEU A 166 0.26 24.80 3.53
C LEU A 166 -1.08 24.36 4.14
N ALA A 167 -1.22 23.08 4.47
CA ALA A 167 -2.42 22.55 5.12
C ALA A 167 -2.63 23.21 6.50
N ALA A 168 -1.55 23.39 7.26
CA ALA A 168 -1.60 24.10 8.56
C ALA A 168 -1.92 25.59 8.40
N GLU A 169 -1.33 26.27 7.40
CA GLU A 169 -1.58 27.69 7.11
C GLU A 169 -3.03 27.98 6.76
N VAL A 170 -3.69 27.09 6.01
CA VAL A 170 -5.12 27.22 5.65
C VAL A 170 -6.07 26.65 6.71
N GLY A 171 -5.55 26.18 7.85
CA GLY A 171 -6.37 25.64 8.94
C GLY A 171 -7.03 24.30 8.62
N LEU A 172 -6.47 23.52 7.67
CA LEU A 172 -7.03 22.23 7.27
C LEU A 172 -6.83 21.18 8.38
N PRO A 173 -7.90 20.51 8.86
CA PRO A 173 -7.75 19.44 9.83
C PRO A 173 -6.86 18.31 9.28
N MET A 174 -5.83 17.91 10.07
CA MET A 174 -4.88 16.87 9.65
C MET A 174 -5.54 15.54 9.30
N GLY A 175 -6.68 15.21 9.95
CA GLY A 175 -7.45 14.02 9.61
C GLY A 175 -8.03 14.07 8.20
N CYS A 176 -8.58 15.21 7.79
CA CYS A 176 -9.09 15.41 6.44
C CYS A 176 -7.98 15.33 5.40
N PHE A 177 -6.85 15.96 5.68
CA PHE A 177 -5.67 15.92 4.82
C PHE A 177 -5.16 14.48 4.64
N ALA A 178 -5.02 13.72 5.72
CA ALA A 178 -4.57 12.34 5.68
C ALA A 178 -5.52 11.42 4.88
N VAL A 179 -6.84 11.58 5.05
CA VAL A 179 -7.83 10.80 4.29
C VAL A 179 -7.74 11.11 2.79
N SER A 180 -7.59 12.36 2.40
CA SER A 180 -7.46 12.76 1.00
C SER A 180 -6.21 12.17 0.37
N ILE A 181 -5.06 12.25 1.04
CA ILE A 181 -3.80 11.65 0.56
C ILE A 181 -3.93 10.14 0.43
N LEU A 182 -4.44 9.46 1.46
CA LEU A 182 -4.62 8.01 1.42
C LEU A 182 -5.55 7.58 0.28
N ALA A 183 -6.65 8.30 0.07
CA ALA A 183 -7.55 8.02 -1.02
C ALA A 183 -6.86 8.20 -2.39
N ALA A 184 -6.16 9.30 -2.60
CA ALA A 184 -5.48 9.60 -3.84
C ALA A 184 -4.36 8.59 -4.14
N THR A 185 -3.54 8.23 -3.14
CA THR A 185 -2.38 7.35 -3.35
C THR A 185 -2.74 5.88 -3.39
N ARG A 186 -3.80 5.45 -2.69
CA ARG A 186 -4.16 4.03 -2.58
C ARG A 186 -5.28 3.59 -3.49
N LEU A 187 -6.35 4.37 -3.57
CA LEU A 187 -7.50 4.00 -4.38
C LEU A 187 -7.26 4.21 -5.87
N THR A 188 -6.36 5.12 -6.23
CA THR A 188 -6.03 5.42 -7.63
C THR A 188 -4.79 4.68 -8.15
N GLY A 189 -4.12 3.91 -7.30
CA GLY A 189 -2.86 3.22 -7.61
C GLY A 189 -2.92 2.19 -8.75
N SER A 190 -4.11 1.82 -9.21
CA SER A 190 -4.31 0.95 -10.39
C SER A 190 -4.56 1.73 -11.69
N MET A 191 -4.23 3.01 -11.73
CA MET A 191 -4.48 3.86 -12.89
C MET A 191 -3.49 3.61 -14.03
N TYR A 192 -2.26 3.32 -13.69
CA TYR A 192 -1.16 2.96 -14.59
C TYR A 192 -0.36 1.78 -14.00
N PRO A 193 0.51 1.11 -14.78
CA PRO A 193 1.23 -0.07 -14.32
C PRO A 193 2.34 0.29 -13.32
N THR A 194 1.94 0.52 -12.07
CA THR A 194 2.87 0.78 -10.96
C THR A 194 3.63 -0.50 -10.59
N THR A 195 4.77 -0.36 -9.93
CA THR A 195 5.55 -1.49 -9.41
C THR A 195 4.71 -2.35 -8.45
N ASN A 196 3.88 -1.70 -7.63
CA ASN A 196 2.97 -2.37 -6.71
C ASN A 196 1.90 -3.18 -7.44
N PHE A 197 1.30 -2.60 -8.50
CA PHE A 197 0.32 -3.29 -9.34
C PHE A 197 0.95 -4.46 -10.10
N ALA A 198 2.15 -4.27 -10.66
CA ALA A 198 2.90 -5.34 -11.32
C ALA A 198 3.23 -6.48 -10.35
N GLY A 199 3.59 -6.20 -9.10
CA GLY A 199 3.79 -7.20 -8.05
C GLY A 199 2.53 -8.00 -7.75
N GLN A 200 1.37 -7.34 -7.69
CA GLN A 200 0.07 -8.01 -7.51
C GLN A 200 -0.27 -8.93 -8.69
N LEU A 201 -0.04 -8.46 -9.92
CA LEU A 201 -0.25 -9.27 -11.12
C LEU A 201 0.70 -10.46 -11.19
N GLY A 202 1.96 -10.28 -10.79
CA GLY A 202 2.93 -11.38 -10.71
C GLY A 202 2.51 -12.44 -9.69
N THR A 203 1.99 -12.01 -8.53
CA THR A 203 1.45 -12.95 -7.52
C THR A 203 0.19 -13.66 -8.02
N ALA A 204 -0.65 -12.96 -8.78
CA ALA A 204 -1.85 -13.53 -9.40
C ALA A 204 -1.55 -14.29 -10.71
N GLN A 205 -0.27 -14.39 -11.11
CA GLN A 205 0.17 -14.99 -12.37
C GLN A 205 -0.57 -14.45 -13.61
N CYS A 206 -0.95 -13.19 -13.57
CA CYS A 206 -1.72 -12.54 -14.63
C CYS A 206 -0.76 -11.93 -15.67
N GLU A 207 -0.72 -12.51 -16.86
CA GLU A 207 0.14 -12.03 -17.96
C GLU A 207 -0.41 -10.79 -18.67
N ASN A 208 -1.71 -10.54 -18.59
CA ASN A 208 -2.36 -9.47 -19.35
C ASN A 208 -2.55 -8.20 -18.53
N THR A 209 -1.46 -7.48 -18.29
CA THR A 209 -1.43 -6.21 -17.53
C THR A 209 -2.42 -5.17 -18.08
N LYS A 210 -2.55 -5.07 -19.40
CA LYS A 210 -3.43 -4.08 -20.04
C LYS A 210 -4.91 -4.32 -19.72
N GLU A 211 -5.36 -5.55 -19.78
CA GLU A 211 -6.77 -5.87 -19.48
C GLU A 211 -7.07 -5.76 -17.99
N ALA A 212 -6.12 -6.16 -17.13
CA ALA A 212 -6.21 -5.98 -15.69
C ALA A 212 -6.34 -4.49 -15.31
N LEU A 213 -5.51 -3.61 -15.88
CA LEU A 213 -5.62 -2.16 -15.69
C LEU A 213 -6.97 -1.62 -16.16
N GLN A 214 -7.42 -2.00 -17.35
CA GLN A 214 -8.72 -1.55 -17.88
C GLN A 214 -9.89 -2.00 -17.01
N ALA A 215 -9.80 -3.16 -16.37
CA ALA A 215 -10.80 -3.61 -15.40
C ALA A 215 -10.85 -2.70 -14.16
N CYS A 216 -9.71 -2.19 -13.73
CA CYS A 216 -9.60 -1.31 -12.57
C CYS A 216 -10.04 0.14 -12.85
N TRP A 217 -10.03 0.62 -14.09
CA TRP A 217 -10.32 2.02 -14.43
C TRP A 217 -11.68 2.53 -13.93
N VAL A 218 -12.69 1.68 -13.88
CA VAL A 218 -13.99 2.06 -13.32
C VAL A 218 -13.85 2.38 -11.82
N SER A 219 -13.14 1.54 -11.08
CA SER A 219 -12.90 1.75 -9.64
C SER A 219 -12.05 3.02 -9.41
N VAL A 220 -11.04 3.23 -10.25
CA VAL A 220 -10.20 4.44 -10.21
C VAL A 220 -11.02 5.71 -10.47
N ALA A 221 -11.94 5.68 -11.44
CA ALA A 221 -12.82 6.81 -11.71
C ALA A 221 -13.70 7.15 -10.49
N PHE A 222 -14.30 6.15 -9.85
CA PHE A 222 -15.07 6.36 -8.62
C PHE A 222 -14.19 6.86 -7.47
N ALA A 223 -12.96 6.36 -7.35
CA ALA A 223 -12.01 6.84 -6.35
C ALA A 223 -11.69 8.33 -6.54
N TRP A 224 -11.48 8.79 -7.77
CA TRP A 224 -11.26 10.20 -8.07
C TRP A 224 -12.50 11.06 -7.80
N VAL A 225 -13.70 10.56 -8.09
CA VAL A 225 -14.94 11.25 -7.70
C VAL A 225 -15.03 11.38 -6.19
N PHE A 226 -14.68 10.33 -5.45
CA PHE A 226 -14.61 10.38 -3.98
C PHE A 226 -13.59 11.42 -3.50
N VAL A 227 -12.36 11.41 -4.03
CA VAL A 227 -11.32 12.36 -3.67
C VAL A 227 -11.76 13.80 -3.92
N ALA A 228 -12.35 14.07 -5.10
CA ALA A 228 -12.86 15.39 -5.44
C ALA A 228 -13.99 15.84 -4.50
N ALA A 229 -14.98 14.98 -4.28
CA ALA A 229 -16.09 15.26 -3.38
C ALA A 229 -15.61 15.48 -1.95
N TYR A 230 -14.71 14.63 -1.46
CA TYR A 230 -14.17 14.74 -0.11
C TYR A 230 -13.31 16.01 0.05
N SER A 231 -12.57 16.40 -0.98
CA SER A 231 -11.80 17.64 -0.96
C SER A 231 -12.68 18.90 -0.90
N LEU A 232 -13.91 18.82 -1.37
CA LEU A 232 -14.89 19.93 -1.28
C LEU A 232 -15.60 19.95 0.08
N ILE A 233 -15.93 18.80 0.62
CA ILE A 233 -16.80 18.67 1.81
C ILE A 233 -15.96 18.56 3.10
N GLY A 234 -14.84 17.85 3.06
CA GLY A 234 -14.00 17.57 4.23
C GLY A 234 -13.53 18.80 5.01
N PRO A 235 -13.11 19.89 4.36
CA PRO A 235 -12.70 21.11 5.07
C PRO A 235 -13.83 21.85 5.79
N VAL A 236 -15.09 21.51 5.49
CA VAL A 236 -16.28 22.19 6.04
C VAL A 236 -16.88 21.42 7.22
N ILE A 237 -16.56 20.12 7.32
CA ILE A 237 -16.98 19.25 8.43
C ILE A 237 -15.95 19.29 9.55
#